data_331c3af545d8fe890f121c7a9bbae8a0
#
_entry.id   331c3af545d8fe890f121c7a9bbae8a0
#
_cell.length_a   1.000
_cell.length_b   1.000
_cell.length_c   1.000
_cell.angle_alpha   90.00
_cell.angle_beta   90.00
_cell.angle_gamma   90.00
#
_symmetry.space_group_name_H-M   'P 1'
#
loop_
_entity.id
_entity.type
_entity.pdbx_description
1 polymer ?
#
loop_
_entity_poly.entity_id
_entity_poly.type
_entity_poly.pdbx_seq_one_letter_code
_entity_poly.pdbx_strand_id
1 'polypeptide(L)'
;MVNELFDYPAYLSAKKSIDDRSLNRQVWSTMCHWLEYRQTQKPGIKLLEIGAGIGTMIERIADEAIVKDFHYTAIEQEPGFRDYALQRLSESQEYTLISKDQLWQLTTPNTTITIDWLSGDALDINQIVKETDFDLVLSHAVIDLLPVPLFLPDLFKQLEPDGGYYFSLNFSGKTEFRPVHPDDETIYDAYHKDMDDRFNNIDWLPSRTGEILGEWLIEQGHTVLATGPSDWRLASRDNEDDILFLENMLQTIEKALQGLPCLESWLIERRRQLASK
;
A
#
# COMPACT_ATOMS: atom_id res chain seq x y z
N MET A 1 13.81 -28.83 10.78
CA MET A 1 12.61 -28.17 10.23
C MET A 1 13.11 -26.87 9.64
N VAL A 2 13.07 -26.76 8.33
CA VAL A 2 13.52 -25.58 7.59
C VAL A 2 12.54 -24.47 7.96
N ASN A 3 13.04 -23.41 8.58
CA ASN A 3 12.33 -22.15 8.69
C ASN A 3 12.22 -21.66 7.24
N GLU A 4 11.11 -21.92 6.57
CA GLU A 4 10.85 -21.31 5.28
C GLU A 4 10.80 -19.80 5.56
N LEU A 5 11.84 -19.12 5.10
CA LEU A 5 11.90 -17.67 5.12
C LEU A 5 10.68 -17.18 4.37
N PHE A 6 9.88 -16.37 5.04
CA PHE A 6 8.72 -15.71 4.48
C PHE A 6 9.11 -14.99 3.19
N ASP A 7 8.61 -15.44 2.05
CA ASP A 7 8.84 -14.80 0.76
C ASP A 7 7.91 -13.59 0.61
N TYR A 8 8.37 -12.47 1.15
CA TYR A 8 7.59 -11.23 1.17
C TYR A 8 7.31 -10.66 -0.24
N PRO A 9 8.24 -10.72 -1.22
CA PRO A 9 7.94 -10.38 -2.60
C PRO A 9 6.84 -11.24 -3.24
N ALA A 10 6.84 -12.55 -3.03
CA ALA A 10 5.78 -13.43 -3.51
C ALA A 10 4.41 -13.08 -2.90
N TYR A 11 4.39 -12.78 -1.59
CA TYR A 11 3.19 -12.28 -0.92
C TYR A 11 2.67 -10.98 -1.55
N LEU A 12 3.55 -10.00 -1.80
CA LEU A 12 3.15 -8.72 -2.41
C LEU A 12 2.66 -8.91 -3.85
N SER A 13 3.22 -9.89 -4.58
CA SER A 13 2.75 -10.24 -5.92
C SER A 13 1.33 -10.83 -5.89
N ALA A 14 1.07 -11.77 -4.99
CA ALA A 14 -0.27 -12.33 -4.78
C ALA A 14 -1.26 -11.25 -4.31
N LYS A 15 -0.82 -10.39 -3.38
CA LYS A 15 -1.62 -9.29 -2.87
C LYS A 15 -2.08 -8.32 -3.95
N LYS A 16 -1.29 -8.12 -5.02
CA LYS A 16 -1.64 -7.21 -6.12
C LYS A 16 -3.02 -7.54 -6.71
N SER A 17 -3.29 -8.82 -7.00
CA SER A 17 -4.59 -9.24 -7.58
C SER A 17 -5.76 -8.95 -6.63
N ILE A 18 -5.53 -9.09 -5.32
CA ILE A 18 -6.52 -8.81 -4.29
C ILE A 18 -6.77 -7.30 -4.17
N ASP A 19 -5.71 -6.52 -4.14
CA ASP A 19 -5.77 -5.07 -4.10
C ASP A 19 -6.51 -4.51 -5.32
N ASP A 20 -6.18 -4.98 -6.54
CA ASP A 20 -6.76 -4.50 -7.80
C ASP A 20 -8.28 -4.68 -7.85
N ARG A 21 -8.79 -5.79 -7.30
CA ARG A 21 -10.26 -6.01 -7.24
C ARG A 21 -10.93 -5.33 -6.05
N SER A 22 -10.16 -4.86 -5.07
CA SER A 22 -10.65 -4.21 -3.86
C SER A 22 -10.60 -2.68 -3.92
N LEU A 23 -9.73 -2.10 -4.74
CA LEU A 23 -9.60 -0.65 -4.89
C LEU A 23 -10.93 0.01 -5.20
N ASN A 24 -11.25 1.06 -4.45
CA ASN A 24 -12.45 1.84 -4.68
C ASN A 24 -12.38 2.57 -6.04
N ARG A 25 -13.24 2.14 -6.97
CA ARG A 25 -13.23 2.65 -8.36
C ARG A 25 -13.53 4.14 -8.46
N GLN A 26 -14.39 4.67 -7.59
CA GLN A 26 -14.72 6.09 -7.59
C GLN A 26 -13.53 6.93 -7.12
N VAL A 27 -12.87 6.52 -6.03
CA VAL A 27 -11.69 7.23 -5.50
C VAL A 27 -10.54 7.19 -6.51
N TRP A 28 -10.29 6.00 -7.11
CA TRP A 28 -9.31 5.83 -8.17
C TRP A 28 -9.60 6.75 -9.38
N SER A 29 -10.84 6.71 -9.89
CA SER A 29 -11.24 7.56 -11.01
C SER A 29 -11.13 9.05 -10.69
N THR A 30 -11.42 9.47 -9.45
CA THR A 30 -11.24 10.87 -9.02
C THR A 30 -9.78 11.29 -9.11
N MET A 31 -8.86 10.43 -8.63
CA MET A 31 -7.42 10.68 -8.75
C MET A 31 -6.99 10.76 -10.23
N CYS A 32 -7.45 9.82 -11.06
CA CYS A 32 -7.14 9.81 -12.49
C CYS A 32 -7.57 11.11 -13.19
N HIS A 33 -8.82 11.54 -13.00
CA HIS A 33 -9.33 12.79 -13.59
C HIS A 33 -8.58 14.02 -13.06
N TRP A 34 -8.18 13.99 -11.78
CA TRP A 34 -7.38 15.08 -11.22
C TRP A 34 -6.00 15.15 -11.88
N LEU A 35 -5.32 14.01 -12.11
CA LEU A 35 -4.05 13.94 -12.81
C LEU A 35 -4.16 14.38 -14.29
N GLU A 36 -5.21 13.93 -14.99
CA GLU A 36 -5.50 14.38 -16.36
C GLU A 36 -5.65 15.90 -16.41
N TYR A 37 -6.45 16.47 -15.50
CA TYR A 37 -6.60 17.92 -15.42
C TYR A 37 -5.25 18.60 -15.13
N ARG A 38 -4.48 18.09 -14.17
CA ARG A 38 -3.19 18.64 -13.77
C ARG A 38 -2.21 18.68 -14.94
N GLN A 39 -2.15 17.63 -15.74
CA GLN A 39 -1.30 17.58 -16.94
C GLN A 39 -1.67 18.65 -17.97
N THR A 40 -2.92 19.10 -18.03
CA THR A 40 -3.32 20.22 -18.92
C THR A 40 -2.79 21.58 -18.45
N GLN A 41 -2.47 21.71 -17.16
CA GLN A 41 -2.05 22.97 -16.55
C GLN A 41 -0.53 23.16 -16.62
N LYS A 42 0.24 22.09 -16.63
CA LYS A 42 1.71 22.15 -16.71
C LYS A 42 2.29 20.87 -17.35
N PRO A 43 3.45 20.98 -18.03
CA PRO A 43 4.22 19.81 -18.43
C PRO A 43 4.98 19.23 -17.23
N GLY A 44 5.38 17.96 -17.34
CA GLY A 44 6.32 17.35 -16.40
C GLY A 44 5.72 17.08 -15.02
N ILE A 45 4.65 16.29 -14.97
CA ILE A 45 4.03 15.80 -13.73
C ILE A 45 5.04 15.02 -12.91
N LYS A 46 5.08 15.24 -11.59
CA LYS A 46 5.92 14.55 -10.63
C LYS A 46 5.08 13.83 -9.59
N LEU A 47 5.28 12.52 -9.46
CA LEU A 47 4.62 11.68 -8.47
C LEU A 47 5.63 11.19 -7.44
N LEU A 48 5.23 11.12 -6.18
CA LEU A 48 6.00 10.56 -5.08
C LEU A 48 5.20 9.43 -4.43
N GLU A 49 5.75 8.23 -4.37
CA GLU A 49 5.15 7.12 -3.63
C GLU A 49 6.00 6.78 -2.41
N ILE A 50 5.34 6.63 -1.27
CA ILE A 50 5.95 6.07 -0.05
C ILE A 50 5.52 4.62 0.15
N GLY A 51 6.48 3.76 0.50
CA GLY A 51 6.26 2.33 0.63
C GLY A 51 5.93 1.67 -0.70
N ALA A 52 6.75 1.92 -1.72
CA ALA A 52 6.52 1.46 -3.09
C ALA A 52 6.51 -0.07 -3.25
N GLY A 53 7.02 -0.80 -2.26
CA GLY A 53 7.05 -2.25 -2.24
C GLY A 53 7.74 -2.82 -3.49
N ILE A 54 7.02 -3.64 -4.23
CA ILE A 54 7.49 -4.22 -5.49
C ILE A 54 6.99 -3.46 -6.74
N GLY A 55 6.63 -2.17 -6.61
CA GLY A 55 6.27 -1.29 -7.72
C GLY A 55 4.89 -1.51 -8.33
N THR A 56 3.94 -2.09 -7.59
CA THR A 56 2.60 -2.40 -8.11
C THR A 56 1.79 -1.16 -8.49
N MET A 57 2.04 -0.02 -7.82
CA MET A 57 1.37 1.24 -8.15
C MET A 57 1.92 1.84 -9.45
N ILE A 58 3.22 1.68 -9.72
CA ILE A 58 3.83 2.07 -11.01
C ILE A 58 3.12 1.36 -12.16
N GLU A 59 2.87 0.05 -12.03
CA GLU A 59 2.13 -0.71 -13.04
C GLU A 59 0.70 -0.18 -13.22
N ARG A 60 -0.04 0.01 -12.13
CA ARG A 60 -1.42 0.51 -12.20
C ARG A 60 -1.52 1.84 -12.94
N ILE A 61 -0.58 2.76 -12.67
CA ILE A 61 -0.57 4.08 -13.34
C ILE A 61 -0.13 3.95 -14.80
N ALA A 62 0.82 3.05 -15.10
CA ALA A 62 1.25 2.77 -16.46
C ALA A 62 0.13 2.15 -17.31
N ASP A 63 -0.61 1.20 -16.74
CA ASP A 63 -1.72 0.49 -17.41
C ASP A 63 -2.90 1.44 -17.73
N GLU A 64 -3.22 2.35 -16.81
CA GLU A 64 -4.28 3.35 -17.03
C GLU A 64 -3.87 4.42 -18.05
N ALA A 65 -2.56 4.61 -18.28
CA ALA A 65 -2.00 5.57 -19.23
C ALA A 65 -2.55 7.01 -19.08
N ILE A 66 -2.84 7.41 -17.83
CA ILE A 66 -3.49 8.67 -17.48
C ILE A 66 -2.61 9.87 -17.85
N VAL A 67 -1.31 9.74 -17.56
CA VAL A 67 -0.30 10.78 -17.81
C VAL A 67 0.69 10.27 -18.85
N LYS A 68 1.05 11.10 -19.83
CA LYS A 68 1.88 10.65 -20.95
C LYS A 68 3.36 10.52 -20.59
N ASP A 69 3.93 11.60 -20.07
CA ASP A 69 5.34 11.68 -19.71
C ASP A 69 5.45 12.26 -18.31
N PHE A 70 5.97 11.50 -17.34
CA PHE A 70 6.07 11.97 -15.97
C PHE A 70 7.24 11.35 -15.20
N HIS A 71 7.59 11.99 -14.09
CA HIS A 71 8.57 11.50 -13.15
C HIS A 71 7.89 10.81 -11.98
N TYR A 72 8.44 9.67 -11.60
CA TYR A 72 7.95 8.86 -10.48
C TYR A 72 9.08 8.61 -9.49
N THR A 73 8.98 9.17 -8.30
CA THR A 73 9.91 8.91 -7.21
C THR A 73 9.29 7.87 -6.29
N ALA A 74 9.93 6.71 -6.18
CA ALA A 74 9.51 5.61 -5.32
C ALA A 74 10.42 5.53 -4.09
N ILE A 75 9.85 5.58 -2.88
CA ILE A 75 10.57 5.35 -1.62
C ILE A 75 10.22 3.98 -1.08
N GLU A 76 11.24 3.14 -0.81
CA GLU A 76 11.07 1.82 -0.21
C GLU A 76 12.24 1.52 0.73
N GLN A 77 11.91 1.02 1.93
CA GLN A 77 12.91 0.73 2.95
C GLN A 77 13.52 -0.67 2.84
N GLU A 78 12.76 -1.65 2.30
CA GLU A 78 13.19 -3.03 2.29
C GLU A 78 14.23 -3.28 1.21
N PRO A 79 15.44 -3.73 1.58
CA PRO A 79 16.47 -4.08 0.63
C PRO A 79 16.02 -5.19 -0.34
N GLY A 80 16.28 -5.00 -1.63
CA GLY A 80 15.94 -5.99 -2.66
C GLY A 80 14.56 -5.82 -3.29
N PHE A 81 13.62 -5.08 -2.70
CA PHE A 81 12.32 -4.84 -3.33
C PHE A 81 12.45 -4.05 -4.62
N ARG A 82 13.35 -3.08 -4.67
CA ARG A 82 13.68 -2.38 -5.91
C ARG A 82 14.10 -3.34 -7.02
N ASP A 83 15.07 -4.21 -6.73
CA ASP A 83 15.62 -5.10 -7.74
C ASP A 83 14.56 -6.11 -8.20
N TYR A 84 13.73 -6.60 -7.28
CA TYR A 84 12.59 -7.45 -7.60
C TYR A 84 11.54 -6.71 -8.47
N ALA A 85 11.21 -5.46 -8.12
CA ALA A 85 10.28 -4.63 -8.89
C ALA A 85 10.79 -4.41 -10.32
N LEU A 86 12.07 -4.04 -10.47
CA LEU A 86 12.69 -3.78 -11.77
C LEU A 86 12.78 -5.05 -12.63
N GLN A 87 13.11 -6.19 -12.01
CA GLN A 87 13.09 -7.48 -12.69
C GLN A 87 11.68 -7.78 -13.23
N ARG A 88 10.66 -7.68 -12.37
CA ARG A 88 9.25 -7.95 -12.70
C ARG A 88 8.74 -7.04 -13.82
N LEU A 89 9.06 -5.75 -13.76
CA LEU A 89 8.73 -4.78 -14.82
C LEU A 89 9.45 -5.10 -16.14
N SER A 90 10.70 -5.57 -16.09
CA SER A 90 11.46 -5.92 -17.28
C SER A 90 11.00 -7.22 -17.94
N GLU A 91 10.41 -8.14 -17.19
CA GLU A 91 9.88 -9.41 -17.69
C GLU A 91 8.47 -9.27 -18.29
N SER A 92 7.81 -8.16 -18.05
CA SER A 92 6.49 -7.87 -18.65
C SER A 92 6.63 -7.69 -20.17
N GLN A 93 5.67 -8.24 -20.91
CA GLN A 93 5.57 -8.03 -22.37
C GLN A 93 4.90 -6.67 -22.72
N GLU A 94 4.32 -6.01 -21.74
CA GLU A 94 3.57 -4.76 -21.93
C GLU A 94 4.45 -3.52 -21.78
N TYR A 95 5.63 -3.67 -21.16
CA TYR A 95 6.54 -2.58 -20.86
C TYR A 95 7.91 -2.77 -21.52
N THR A 96 8.57 -1.67 -21.83
CA THR A 96 9.99 -1.62 -22.10
C THR A 96 10.68 -0.86 -20.97
N LEU A 97 11.56 -1.53 -20.24
CA LEU A 97 12.32 -0.93 -19.14
C LEU A 97 13.79 -0.80 -19.54
N ILE A 98 14.32 0.41 -19.47
CA ILE A 98 15.74 0.71 -19.71
C ILE A 98 16.33 1.48 -18.53
N SER A 99 17.59 1.19 -18.19
CA SER A 99 18.35 1.97 -17.21
C SER A 99 19.07 3.12 -17.89
N LYS A 100 19.00 4.32 -17.33
CA LYS A 100 19.65 5.53 -17.83
C LYS A 100 20.07 6.42 -16.65
N ASP A 101 21.38 6.66 -16.51
CA ASP A 101 21.93 7.62 -15.54
C ASP A 101 21.41 7.46 -14.08
N GLN A 102 21.38 6.23 -13.58
CA GLN A 102 20.85 5.83 -12.27
C GLN A 102 19.30 5.88 -12.15
N LEU A 103 18.61 6.31 -13.18
CA LEU A 103 17.15 6.26 -13.30
C LEU A 103 16.73 5.08 -14.17
N TRP A 104 15.47 4.75 -14.11
CA TRP A 104 14.85 3.79 -15.04
C TRP A 104 13.78 4.49 -15.86
N GLN A 105 13.68 4.11 -17.09
CA GLN A 105 12.62 4.59 -17.97
C GLN A 105 11.75 3.40 -18.36
N LEU A 106 10.51 3.44 -17.95
CA LEU A 106 9.47 2.48 -18.31
C LEU A 106 8.61 3.11 -19.41
N THR A 107 8.48 2.40 -20.53
CA THR A 107 7.71 2.89 -21.69
C THR A 107 6.64 1.87 -22.04
N THR A 108 5.42 2.36 -22.21
CA THR A 108 4.28 1.66 -22.83
C THR A 108 3.95 2.33 -24.18
N PRO A 109 3.00 1.82 -24.96
CA PRO A 109 2.55 2.53 -26.18
C PRO A 109 2.04 3.95 -25.94
N ASN A 110 1.58 4.26 -24.75
CA ASN A 110 0.87 5.50 -24.45
C ASN A 110 1.54 6.39 -23.41
N THR A 111 2.50 5.88 -22.62
CA THR A 111 3.13 6.65 -21.56
C THR A 111 4.62 6.34 -21.42
N THR A 112 5.38 7.29 -20.92
CA THR A 112 6.78 7.13 -20.51
C THR A 112 6.93 7.60 -19.06
N ILE A 113 7.44 6.73 -18.22
CA ILE A 113 7.66 7.00 -16.78
C ILE A 113 9.16 7.02 -16.54
N THR A 114 9.69 8.15 -16.06
CA THR A 114 11.05 8.19 -15.52
C THR A 114 10.99 7.89 -14.03
N ILE A 115 11.57 6.77 -13.61
CA ILE A 115 11.51 6.27 -12.25
C ILE A 115 12.83 6.55 -11.54
N ASP A 116 12.74 7.24 -10.41
CA ASP A 116 13.79 7.39 -9.40
C ASP A 116 13.43 6.51 -8.19
N TRP A 117 14.32 5.57 -7.84
CA TRP A 117 14.07 4.67 -6.71
C TRP A 117 14.99 4.98 -5.55
N LEU A 118 14.42 5.52 -4.49
CA LEU A 118 15.12 5.91 -3.27
C LEU A 118 14.93 4.85 -2.19
N SER A 119 16.04 4.35 -1.64
CA SER A 119 16.00 3.40 -0.53
C SER A 119 16.05 4.13 0.79
N GLY A 120 15.10 3.88 1.69
CA GLY A 120 15.06 4.46 3.02
C GLY A 120 13.71 4.41 3.69
N ASP A 121 13.68 4.72 4.98
CA ASP A 121 12.45 4.81 5.76
C ASP A 121 11.68 6.08 5.38
N ALA A 122 10.39 5.96 5.11
CA ALA A 122 9.52 7.10 4.81
C ALA A 122 9.52 8.16 5.92
N LEU A 123 9.78 7.77 7.17
CA LEU A 123 9.91 8.71 8.30
C LEU A 123 11.08 9.68 8.13
N ASP A 124 12.07 9.34 7.33
CA ASP A 124 13.22 10.18 7.00
C ASP A 124 13.02 10.98 5.70
N ILE A 125 11.79 11.16 5.26
CA ILE A 125 11.44 11.73 3.95
C ILE A 125 12.16 13.05 3.66
N ASN A 126 12.28 13.95 4.63
CA ASN A 126 12.97 15.25 4.48
C ASN A 126 14.48 15.11 4.25
N GLN A 127 15.07 13.94 4.56
CA GLN A 127 16.49 13.65 4.35
C GLN A 127 16.71 12.90 3.04
N ILE A 128 15.75 12.03 2.65
CA ILE A 128 15.84 11.16 1.49
C ILE A 128 15.48 11.95 0.23
N VAL A 129 14.34 12.63 0.24
CA VAL A 129 13.85 13.42 -0.89
C VAL A 129 14.58 14.74 -0.95
N LYS A 130 15.25 15.01 -2.07
CA LYS A 130 15.99 16.27 -2.31
C LYS A 130 15.22 17.26 -3.14
N GLU A 131 14.31 16.77 -3.96
CA GLU A 131 13.39 17.58 -4.71
C GLU A 131 12.08 17.70 -3.93
N THR A 132 11.49 18.86 -3.94
CA THR A 132 10.11 19.13 -3.52
C THR A 132 9.28 19.43 -4.76
N ASP A 133 8.05 19.86 -4.62
CA ASP A 133 7.14 20.24 -5.70
C ASP A 133 6.57 19.04 -6.47
N PHE A 134 6.19 17.98 -5.74
CA PHE A 134 5.43 16.87 -6.32
C PHE A 134 3.98 17.28 -6.56
N ASP A 135 3.45 16.87 -7.69
CA ASP A 135 2.03 17.06 -8.00
C ASP A 135 1.14 16.16 -7.16
N LEU A 136 1.53 14.89 -6.99
CA LEU A 136 0.77 13.91 -6.25
C LEU A 136 1.68 13.07 -5.37
N VAL A 137 1.26 12.88 -4.12
CA VAL A 137 1.83 11.88 -3.22
C VAL A 137 0.91 10.67 -3.18
N LEU A 138 1.50 9.48 -3.29
CA LEU A 138 0.84 8.19 -3.29
C LEU A 138 1.27 7.38 -2.07
N SER A 139 0.33 6.64 -1.48
CA SER A 139 0.61 5.61 -0.49
C SER A 139 -0.43 4.50 -0.58
N HIS A 140 0.04 3.26 -0.68
CA HIS A 140 -0.80 2.11 -0.86
C HIS A 140 -0.56 1.07 0.24
N ALA A 141 -1.52 0.93 1.16
CA ALA A 141 -1.45 0.04 2.32
C ALA A 141 -0.25 0.31 3.25
N VAL A 142 0.07 1.58 3.52
CA VAL A 142 1.23 1.99 4.34
C VAL A 142 0.88 3.03 5.40
N ILE A 143 -0.10 3.91 5.17
CA ILE A 143 -0.40 5.02 6.11
C ILE A 143 -0.76 4.52 7.51
N ASP A 144 -1.45 3.41 7.64
CA ASP A 144 -1.79 2.76 8.91
C ASP A 144 -0.59 2.12 9.63
N LEU A 145 0.58 2.09 8.99
CA LEU A 145 1.84 1.67 9.60
C LEU A 145 2.68 2.84 10.14
N LEU A 146 2.21 4.09 9.96
CA LEU A 146 2.96 5.30 10.25
C LEU A 146 2.27 6.15 11.35
N PRO A 147 3.04 6.94 12.10
CA PRO A 147 2.51 7.87 13.10
C PRO A 147 1.87 9.09 12.40
N VAL A 148 0.66 8.91 11.86
CA VAL A 148 -0.02 9.84 10.94
C VAL A 148 0.06 11.31 11.36
N PRO A 149 -0.30 11.73 12.60
CA PRO A 149 -0.27 13.14 12.98
C PRO A 149 1.12 13.77 12.96
N LEU A 150 2.18 12.97 13.10
CA LEU A 150 3.56 13.45 13.08
C LEU A 150 4.15 13.39 11.67
N PHE A 151 3.78 12.38 10.89
CA PHE A 151 4.37 12.10 9.60
C PHE A 151 3.74 12.88 8.45
N LEU A 152 2.40 12.94 8.36
CA LEU A 152 1.74 13.58 7.22
C LEU A 152 2.09 15.06 7.04
N PRO A 153 2.31 15.88 8.08
CA PRO A 153 2.78 17.24 7.88
C PRO A 153 4.13 17.33 7.14
N ASP A 154 5.03 16.38 7.36
CA ASP A 154 6.33 16.34 6.64
C ASP A 154 6.17 15.81 5.22
N LEU A 155 5.28 14.85 5.01
CA LEU A 155 4.93 14.34 3.69
C LEU A 155 4.31 15.45 2.83
N PHE A 156 3.40 16.24 3.38
CA PHE A 156 2.74 17.32 2.64
C PHE A 156 3.65 18.49 2.27
N LYS A 157 4.78 18.67 2.97
CA LYS A 157 5.82 19.63 2.56
C LYS A 157 6.49 19.26 1.24
N GLN A 158 6.36 18.02 0.79
CA GLN A 158 6.89 17.57 -0.50
C GLN A 158 5.99 17.97 -1.66
N LEU A 159 4.73 18.31 -1.41
CA LEU A 159 3.78 18.74 -2.42
C LEU A 159 4.02 20.18 -2.85
N GLU A 160 3.82 20.43 -4.15
CA GLU A 160 3.70 21.80 -4.62
C GLU A 160 2.36 22.46 -4.15
N PRO A 161 2.21 23.77 -4.24
CA PRO A 161 0.94 24.41 -4.01
C PRO A 161 -0.16 23.78 -4.87
N ASP A 162 -1.30 23.46 -4.28
CA ASP A 162 -2.42 22.74 -4.90
C ASP A 162 -2.09 21.31 -5.36
N GLY A 163 -1.00 20.71 -4.86
CA GLY A 163 -0.69 19.29 -5.04
C GLY A 163 -1.69 18.39 -4.33
N GLY A 164 -1.83 17.16 -4.84
CA GLY A 164 -2.80 16.18 -4.33
C GLY A 164 -2.15 15.03 -3.55
N TYR A 165 -2.99 14.22 -2.92
CA TYR A 165 -2.57 12.95 -2.30
C TYR A 165 -3.61 11.87 -2.57
N TYR A 166 -3.13 10.62 -2.68
CA TYR A 166 -3.95 9.43 -2.84
C TYR A 166 -3.46 8.35 -1.87
N PHE A 167 -4.28 8.06 -0.86
CA PHE A 167 -3.99 7.07 0.17
C PHE A 167 -5.02 5.94 0.09
N SER A 168 -4.59 4.73 -0.20
CA SER A 168 -5.48 3.60 -0.44
C SER A 168 -5.16 2.40 0.41
N LEU A 169 -6.18 1.56 0.66
CA LEU A 169 -6.10 0.30 1.40
C LEU A 169 -5.53 0.45 2.82
N ASN A 170 -5.95 1.48 3.54
CA ASN A 170 -5.61 1.66 4.95
C ASN A 170 -6.61 0.89 5.82
N PHE A 171 -6.11 0.21 6.84
CA PHE A 171 -6.94 -0.60 7.72
C PHE A 171 -8.01 0.25 8.44
N SER A 172 -9.25 -0.23 8.49
CA SER A 172 -10.42 0.51 9.00
C SER A 172 -11.09 -0.15 10.21
N GLY A 173 -10.35 -0.98 10.95
CA GLY A 173 -10.83 -1.57 12.21
C GLY A 173 -11.73 -2.78 12.04
N LYS A 174 -11.80 -3.40 10.87
CA LYS A 174 -12.65 -4.57 10.67
C LYS A 174 -11.89 -5.74 10.08
N THR A 175 -11.86 -6.84 10.83
CA THR A 175 -11.40 -8.16 10.38
C THR A 175 -12.53 -9.17 10.60
N GLU A 176 -12.79 -10.04 9.62
CA GLU A 176 -13.83 -11.05 9.73
C GLU A 176 -13.44 -12.32 8.97
N PHE A 177 -13.32 -13.44 9.68
CA PHE A 177 -13.15 -14.76 9.08
C PHE A 177 -14.46 -15.55 9.11
N ARG A 178 -14.71 -16.34 8.08
CA ARG A 178 -15.86 -17.24 7.99
C ARG A 178 -15.39 -18.67 7.70
N PRO A 179 -16.03 -19.71 8.32
CA PRO A 179 -17.15 -19.63 9.28
C PRO A 179 -16.71 -19.01 10.60
N VAL A 180 -17.66 -18.49 11.40
CA VAL A 180 -17.39 -17.86 12.71
C VAL A 180 -16.78 -18.88 13.69
N HIS A 181 -15.78 -18.42 14.44
CA HIS A 181 -15.15 -19.18 15.53
C HIS A 181 -15.44 -18.49 16.88
N PRO A 182 -15.62 -19.23 17.98
CA PRO A 182 -15.93 -18.63 19.30
C PRO A 182 -14.91 -17.59 19.78
N ASP A 183 -13.63 -17.74 19.40
CA ASP A 183 -12.55 -16.86 19.82
C ASP A 183 -12.27 -15.71 18.84
N ASP A 184 -13.04 -15.55 17.76
CA ASP A 184 -12.79 -14.52 16.73
C ASP A 184 -12.69 -13.13 17.32
N GLU A 185 -13.67 -12.72 18.12
CA GLU A 185 -13.67 -11.37 18.73
C GLU A 185 -12.43 -11.16 19.61
N THR A 186 -12.04 -12.15 20.42
CA THR A 186 -10.85 -12.07 21.27
C THR A 186 -9.58 -11.90 20.44
N ILE A 187 -9.46 -12.64 19.33
CA ILE A 187 -8.32 -12.55 18.41
C ILE A 187 -8.29 -11.18 17.71
N TYR A 188 -9.44 -10.72 17.18
CA TYR A 188 -9.50 -9.43 16.47
C TYR A 188 -9.19 -8.25 17.37
N ASP A 189 -9.77 -8.22 18.57
CA ASP A 189 -9.52 -7.15 19.55
C ASP A 189 -8.05 -7.11 19.97
N ALA A 190 -7.45 -8.28 20.22
CA ALA A 190 -6.03 -8.36 20.56
C ALA A 190 -5.13 -7.92 19.40
N TYR A 191 -5.48 -8.27 18.17
CA TYR A 191 -4.72 -7.87 16.97
C TYR A 191 -4.83 -6.36 16.69
N HIS A 192 -6.03 -5.80 16.82
CA HIS A 192 -6.21 -4.35 16.68
C HIS A 192 -5.46 -3.59 17.78
N LYS A 193 -5.50 -4.12 19.00
CA LYS A 193 -4.73 -3.55 20.10
C LYS A 193 -3.21 -3.58 19.84
N ASP A 194 -2.68 -4.66 19.29
CA ASP A 194 -1.26 -4.74 18.91
C ASP A 194 -0.89 -3.66 17.88
N MET A 195 -1.77 -3.41 16.91
CA MET A 195 -1.57 -2.31 15.96
C MET A 195 -1.55 -0.95 16.66
N ASP A 196 -2.49 -0.70 17.57
CA ASP A 196 -2.64 0.59 18.26
C ASP A 196 -1.50 0.85 19.26
N ASP A 197 -0.99 -0.22 19.90
CA ASP A 197 0.12 -0.15 20.84
C ASP A 197 1.47 0.25 20.18
N ARG A 198 1.58 0.27 18.85
CA ARG A 198 2.81 0.67 18.13
C ARG A 198 3.19 2.12 18.38
N PHE A 199 2.19 2.99 18.60
CA PHE A 199 2.39 4.44 18.77
C PHE A 199 1.75 4.97 20.06
N ASN A 200 2.02 4.33 21.19
CA ASN A 200 1.42 4.60 22.49
C ASN A 200 1.45 6.06 22.99
N ASN A 201 2.30 6.92 22.41
CA ASN A 201 2.44 8.32 22.83
C ASN A 201 1.79 9.31 21.83
N ILE A 202 1.04 8.81 20.87
CA ILE A 202 0.42 9.61 19.82
C ILE A 202 -1.08 9.37 19.89
N ASP A 203 -1.85 10.44 19.82
CA ASP A 203 -3.32 10.38 19.75
C ASP A 203 -3.75 9.95 18.34
N TRP A 204 -3.54 8.67 18.05
CA TRP A 204 -3.86 8.03 16.78
C TRP A 204 -4.08 6.53 16.98
N LEU A 205 -5.05 5.98 16.28
CA LEU A 205 -5.35 4.56 16.29
C LEU A 205 -5.03 3.93 14.91
N PRO A 206 -3.84 3.34 14.73
CA PRO A 206 -3.46 2.66 13.50
C PRO A 206 -4.49 1.66 12.99
N SER A 207 -5.12 0.91 13.90
CA SER A 207 -6.18 -0.05 13.55
C SER A 207 -7.42 0.60 12.93
N ARG A 208 -7.60 1.91 13.02
CA ARG A 208 -8.75 2.65 12.50
C ARG A 208 -8.38 3.73 11.47
N THR A 209 -7.15 3.73 11.00
CA THR A 209 -6.65 4.76 10.06
C THR A 209 -7.60 4.98 8.88
N GLY A 210 -8.06 3.92 8.23
CA GLY A 210 -8.96 4.02 7.06
C GLY A 210 -10.33 4.63 7.40
N GLU A 211 -10.76 4.57 8.65
CA GLU A 211 -12.02 5.17 9.11
C GLU A 211 -11.85 6.65 9.46
N ILE A 212 -10.78 7.00 10.19
CA ILE A 212 -10.64 8.34 10.80
C ILE A 212 -9.83 9.32 9.95
N LEU A 213 -9.00 8.84 9.01
CA LEU A 213 -8.06 9.66 8.24
C LEU A 213 -8.76 10.78 7.46
N GLY A 214 -9.90 10.47 6.83
CA GLY A 214 -10.62 11.46 6.02
C GLY A 214 -11.12 12.66 6.82
N GLU A 215 -11.69 12.40 8.00
CA GLU A 215 -12.16 13.46 8.90
C GLU A 215 -10.97 14.26 9.47
N TRP A 216 -9.92 13.58 9.90
CA TRP A 216 -8.71 14.22 10.39
C TRP A 216 -8.09 15.17 9.35
N LEU A 217 -8.00 14.74 8.07
CA LEU A 217 -7.49 15.60 7.00
C LEU A 217 -8.34 16.87 6.82
N ILE A 218 -9.66 16.75 6.89
CA ILE A 218 -10.57 17.92 6.83
C ILE A 218 -10.33 18.86 8.01
N GLU A 219 -10.14 18.33 9.21
CA GLU A 219 -9.83 19.12 10.41
C GLU A 219 -8.48 19.84 10.32
N GLN A 220 -7.49 19.25 9.60
CA GLN A 220 -6.22 19.90 9.31
C GLN A 220 -6.31 20.93 8.16
N GLY A 221 -7.50 21.18 7.61
CA GLY A 221 -7.74 22.18 6.56
C GLY A 221 -7.52 21.66 5.12
N HIS A 222 -7.40 20.37 4.93
CA HIS A 222 -7.28 19.77 3.62
C HIS A 222 -8.65 19.54 2.95
N THR A 223 -8.65 19.54 1.62
CA THR A 223 -9.85 19.20 0.85
C THR A 223 -9.82 17.72 0.47
N VAL A 224 -10.77 16.94 0.96
CA VAL A 224 -10.96 15.53 0.59
C VAL A 224 -11.94 15.47 -0.58
N LEU A 225 -11.45 15.11 -1.78
CA LEU A 225 -12.26 15.06 -3.01
C LEU A 225 -13.12 13.79 -3.10
N ALA A 226 -12.61 12.68 -2.59
CA ALA A 226 -13.33 11.41 -2.56
C ALA A 226 -12.81 10.51 -1.44
N THR A 227 -13.70 9.71 -0.88
CA THR A 227 -13.38 8.64 0.07
C THR A 227 -14.35 7.48 -0.16
N GLY A 228 -13.93 6.27 0.18
CA GLY A 228 -14.78 5.10 0.05
C GLY A 228 -14.09 3.80 0.45
N PRO A 229 -14.87 2.74 0.71
CA PRO A 229 -14.34 1.46 1.17
C PRO A 229 -13.57 0.73 0.07
N SER A 230 -12.54 -0.01 0.48
CA SER A 230 -11.72 -0.89 -0.35
C SER A 230 -11.54 -2.25 0.36
N ASP A 231 -12.64 -2.92 0.66
CA ASP A 231 -12.63 -4.16 1.45
C ASP A 231 -11.93 -5.30 0.69
N TRP A 232 -10.97 -5.96 1.32
CA TRP A 232 -10.49 -7.25 0.86
C TRP A 232 -11.55 -8.32 1.14
N ARG A 233 -12.08 -8.90 0.06
CA ARG A 233 -13.05 -9.99 0.12
C ARG A 233 -12.47 -11.23 -0.53
N LEU A 234 -12.01 -12.16 0.31
CA LEU A 234 -11.36 -13.39 -0.10
C LEU A 234 -12.39 -14.53 0.05
N ALA A 235 -12.92 -14.98 -1.06
CA ALA A 235 -13.98 -15.99 -1.06
C ALA A 235 -13.62 -17.24 -1.87
N SER A 236 -12.60 -17.16 -2.69
CA SER A 236 -12.24 -18.26 -3.61
C SER A 236 -11.20 -19.17 -2.96
N ARG A 237 -11.62 -20.42 -2.69
CA ARG A 237 -10.71 -21.48 -2.25
C ARG A 237 -9.84 -22.04 -3.39
N ASP A 238 -10.16 -21.67 -4.63
CA ASP A 238 -9.48 -22.13 -5.84
C ASP A 238 -8.48 -21.10 -6.38
N ASN A 239 -8.33 -19.96 -5.69
CA ASN A 239 -7.39 -18.91 -6.07
C ASN A 239 -6.13 -19.02 -5.20
N GLU A 240 -5.00 -19.33 -5.84
CA GLU A 240 -3.71 -19.50 -5.16
C GLU A 240 -3.25 -18.21 -4.48
N ASP A 241 -3.52 -17.04 -5.07
CA ASP A 241 -3.19 -15.74 -4.48
C ASP A 241 -3.97 -15.51 -3.18
N ASP A 242 -5.29 -15.84 -3.17
CA ASP A 242 -6.12 -15.71 -1.98
C ASP A 242 -5.63 -16.63 -0.85
N ILE A 243 -5.24 -17.86 -1.19
CA ILE A 243 -4.70 -18.82 -0.24
C ILE A 243 -3.38 -18.30 0.35
N LEU A 244 -2.44 -17.88 -0.51
CA LEU A 244 -1.16 -17.34 -0.09
C LEU A 244 -1.33 -16.10 0.79
N PHE A 245 -2.24 -15.22 0.43
CA PHE A 245 -2.54 -14.03 1.22
C PHE A 245 -3.11 -14.39 2.60
N LEU A 246 -4.06 -15.30 2.67
CA LEU A 246 -4.67 -15.74 3.94
C LEU A 246 -3.65 -16.44 4.85
N GLU A 247 -2.79 -17.30 4.30
CA GLU A 247 -1.69 -17.91 5.06
C GLU A 247 -0.79 -16.86 5.70
N ASN A 248 -0.44 -15.82 4.92
CA ASN A 248 0.38 -14.72 5.41
C ASN A 248 -0.34 -13.89 6.49
N MET A 249 -1.64 -13.63 6.33
CA MET A 249 -2.44 -12.98 7.36
C MET A 249 -2.47 -13.79 8.66
N LEU A 250 -2.65 -15.12 8.57
CA LEU A 250 -2.60 -15.98 9.76
C LEU A 250 -1.22 -15.96 10.43
N GLN A 251 -0.14 -15.97 9.65
CA GLN A 251 1.22 -15.83 10.19
C GLN A 251 1.46 -14.47 10.85
N THR A 252 0.92 -13.40 10.30
CA THR A 252 1.03 -12.05 10.88
C THR A 252 0.31 -11.99 12.22
N ILE A 253 -0.92 -12.51 12.30
CA ILE A 253 -1.69 -12.61 13.55
C ILE A 253 -0.95 -13.49 14.57
N GLU A 254 -0.40 -14.63 14.14
CA GLU A 254 0.38 -15.53 14.99
C GLU A 254 1.59 -14.82 15.63
N LYS A 255 2.32 -14.04 14.84
CA LYS A 255 3.48 -13.27 15.34
C LYS A 255 3.07 -12.17 16.31
N ALA A 256 2.01 -11.43 16.00
CA ALA A 256 1.52 -10.34 16.81
C ALA A 256 0.98 -10.79 18.17
N LEU A 257 0.34 -11.97 18.21
CA LEU A 257 -0.41 -12.44 19.38
C LEU A 257 0.26 -13.58 20.14
N GLN A 258 1.57 -13.75 20.05
CA GLN A 258 2.32 -14.80 20.76
C GLN A 258 2.00 -14.77 22.26
N GLY A 259 1.59 -15.92 22.79
CA GLY A 259 1.24 -16.08 24.21
C GLY A 259 -0.24 -15.87 24.54
N LEU A 260 -1.09 -15.50 23.58
CA LEU A 260 -2.53 -15.45 23.79
C LEU A 260 -3.11 -16.88 23.89
N PRO A 261 -3.80 -17.26 24.99
CA PRO A 261 -4.15 -18.67 25.27
C PRO A 261 -5.00 -19.38 24.21
N CYS A 262 -5.91 -18.65 23.52
CA CYS A 262 -6.78 -19.23 22.48
C CYS A 262 -6.15 -19.23 21.07
N LEU A 263 -4.98 -18.62 20.89
CA LEU A 263 -4.37 -18.40 19.57
C LEU A 263 -4.08 -19.72 18.83
N GLU A 264 -3.43 -20.66 19.52
CA GLU A 264 -3.02 -21.93 18.89
C GLU A 264 -4.22 -22.73 18.36
N SER A 265 -5.27 -22.88 19.15
CA SER A 265 -6.48 -23.60 18.75
C SER A 265 -7.20 -22.90 17.59
N TRP A 266 -7.24 -21.56 17.63
CA TRP A 266 -7.83 -20.75 16.58
C TRP A 266 -7.07 -20.91 15.26
N LEU A 267 -5.73 -20.80 15.27
CA LEU A 267 -4.88 -20.96 14.08
C LEU A 267 -5.00 -22.37 13.46
N ILE A 268 -5.01 -23.42 14.28
CA ILE A 268 -5.20 -24.80 13.79
C ILE A 268 -6.50 -24.91 13.02
N GLU A 269 -7.59 -24.39 13.56
CA GLU A 269 -8.89 -24.45 12.87
C GLU A 269 -8.90 -23.59 11.61
N ARG A 270 -8.34 -22.37 11.61
CA ARG A 270 -8.26 -21.52 10.42
C ARG A 270 -7.42 -22.15 9.30
N ARG A 271 -6.26 -22.71 9.62
CA ARG A 271 -5.43 -23.43 8.65
C ARG A 271 -6.11 -24.70 8.13
N ARG A 272 -6.84 -25.41 9.00
CA ARG A 272 -7.65 -26.56 8.58
C ARG A 272 -8.74 -26.16 7.58
N GLN A 273 -9.43 -25.03 7.83
CA GLN A 273 -10.46 -24.50 6.94
C GLN A 273 -9.86 -24.04 5.59
N LEU A 274 -8.67 -23.46 5.60
CA LEU A 274 -7.97 -23.05 4.40
C LEU A 274 -7.51 -24.27 3.57
N ALA A 275 -7.06 -25.34 4.21
CA ALA A 275 -6.64 -26.57 3.55
C ALA A 275 -7.81 -27.47 3.08
N SER A 276 -9.02 -27.27 3.59
CA SER A 276 -10.19 -28.07 3.21
C SER A 276 -10.73 -27.63 1.85
N LYS A 277 -10.60 -28.51 0.85
CA LYS A 277 -11.16 -28.31 -0.52
C LYS A 277 -12.69 -28.36 -0.52
#